data_36c84153af0bf33f2b1ed4189e5d4fe2
#
_entry.id   36c84153af0bf33f2b1ed4189e5d4fe2
#
_cell.length_a   1.000
_cell.length_b   1.000
_cell.length_c   1.000
_cell.angle_alpha   90.00
_cell.angle_beta   90.00
_cell.angle_gamma   90.00
#
_symmetry.space_group_name_H-M   'P 1'
#
loop_
_entity.id
_entity.type
_entity.pdbx_description
1 polymer ?
#
loop_
_entity_poly.entity_id
_entity_poly.type
_entity_poly.pdbx_seq_one_letter_code
_entity_poly.pdbx_strand_id
1 'polypeptide(L)'
;SNRSFKIVLKEDTELLDEVVVVGYGTQQKKDITGSVAVVDTKDLLASSGSSATQQLQGKAAGVYIGQTGSPGSPSMVRIRGINTVNDNGPLYVIDGVSTRNQDLSTLNPNDIESMQVLKDASSAAIYGAQAANGVILITTKKGTKSGQPRLTYDGYIGVQKTGKKYDVLNSMDRLNLDWEAQKNNIAMRDIGGYPSNPQFGTGDRPSIPNYLTQSGAQGSTTIDPSDYDYPTTTYAPFSDTDWWDELDRAAMIQNHQIGLSGGTEKGQYNLSANYFKQDGTVIDSYYQRYQVRANTSFNVRDWLRVGENLTYAFTKDNGLSANGAESNPYSWTYRASPWVPVYDIAGNFAGSKFSGTGNFQNPVANQVRNKDNYYTRNRIFGNLWAEADIFKDLTFRTNFGIDYTN
;
A
#
# COMPACT_ATOMS: atom_id res chain seq x y z
N SER A 1 -14.90 -56.20 -11.16
CA SER A 1 -15.67 -56.05 -9.89
C SER A 1 -16.16 -54.61 -9.80
N ASN A 2 -17.45 -54.43 -10.11
CA ASN A 2 -18.13 -53.15 -9.94
C ASN A 2 -18.35 -52.91 -8.43
N ARG A 3 -17.63 -51.93 -7.86
CA ARG A 3 -17.94 -51.41 -6.52
C ARG A 3 -18.93 -50.27 -6.67
N SER A 4 -20.18 -50.49 -6.28
CA SER A 4 -21.17 -49.41 -6.14
C SER A 4 -20.98 -48.74 -4.78
N PHE A 5 -20.76 -47.45 -4.77
CA PHE A 5 -20.73 -46.62 -3.54
C PHE A 5 -22.08 -45.95 -3.38
N LYS A 6 -22.75 -46.18 -2.26
CA LYS A 6 -23.97 -45.47 -1.89
C LYS A 6 -23.57 -44.23 -1.09
N ILE A 7 -23.53 -43.09 -1.74
CA ILE A 7 -23.30 -41.81 -1.08
C ILE A 7 -24.64 -41.25 -0.60
N VAL A 8 -24.85 -41.21 0.69
CA VAL A 8 -26.01 -40.55 1.31
C VAL A 8 -25.60 -39.13 1.62
N LEU A 9 -26.07 -38.18 0.84
CA LEU A 9 -25.97 -36.74 1.16
C LEU A 9 -26.94 -36.48 2.31
N LYS A 10 -26.43 -36.06 3.46
CA LYS A 10 -27.26 -35.44 4.50
C LYS A 10 -27.50 -33.99 4.08
N GLU A 11 -28.75 -33.56 4.11
CA GLU A 11 -29.06 -32.14 4.03
C GLU A 11 -28.34 -31.43 5.19
N ASP A 12 -27.47 -30.51 4.87
CA ASP A 12 -26.89 -29.59 5.85
C ASP A 12 -27.93 -28.52 6.14
N THR A 13 -28.71 -28.76 7.19
CA THR A 13 -29.79 -27.86 7.61
C THR A 13 -29.33 -26.76 8.56
N GLU A 14 -28.04 -26.53 8.73
CA GLU A 14 -27.53 -25.29 9.32
C GLU A 14 -27.63 -24.17 8.29
N LEU A 15 -28.85 -23.70 8.05
CA LEU A 15 -29.10 -22.37 7.52
C LEU A 15 -28.61 -21.38 8.59
N LEU A 16 -27.34 -21.06 8.56
CA LEU A 16 -26.85 -19.83 9.19
C LEU A 16 -27.61 -18.71 8.49
N ASP A 17 -28.53 -18.08 9.22
CA ASP A 17 -29.19 -16.83 8.81
C ASP A 17 -28.10 -15.74 8.71
N GLU A 18 -27.39 -15.73 7.58
CA GLU A 18 -26.34 -14.77 7.30
C GLU A 18 -27.01 -13.41 7.17
N VAL A 19 -26.87 -12.61 8.22
CA VAL A 19 -27.44 -11.25 8.29
C VAL A 19 -26.44 -10.29 7.67
N VAL A 20 -26.88 -9.59 6.68
CA VAL A 20 -26.07 -8.60 5.93
C VAL A 20 -26.50 -7.20 6.36
N VAL A 21 -25.55 -6.32 6.66
CA VAL A 21 -25.86 -4.91 6.91
C VAL A 21 -26.19 -4.24 5.58
N VAL A 22 -27.37 -3.68 5.44
CA VAL A 22 -27.80 -2.95 4.25
C VAL A 22 -28.23 -1.56 4.67
N GLY A 23 -27.49 -0.57 4.28
CA GLY A 23 -27.77 0.82 4.63
C GLY A 23 -27.72 1.08 6.13
N TYR A 24 -28.83 1.52 6.68
CA TYR A 24 -28.98 1.80 8.11
C TYR A 24 -29.63 0.65 8.89
N GLY A 25 -29.83 -0.51 8.27
CA GLY A 25 -30.45 -1.68 8.87
C GLY A 25 -29.73 -2.98 8.56
N THR A 26 -30.25 -4.09 9.06
CA THR A 26 -29.78 -5.44 8.77
C THR A 26 -30.86 -6.19 8.02
N GLN A 27 -30.51 -6.90 6.95
CA GLN A 27 -31.40 -7.80 6.20
C GLN A 27 -30.80 -9.18 6.11
N GLN A 28 -31.63 -10.19 5.95
CA GLN A 28 -31.12 -11.55 5.68
C GLN A 28 -30.57 -11.57 4.26
N LYS A 29 -29.42 -12.23 4.07
CA LYS A 29 -28.74 -12.31 2.75
C LYS A 29 -29.65 -12.80 1.64
N LYS A 30 -30.58 -13.70 1.98
CA LYS A 30 -31.61 -14.24 1.05
C LYS A 30 -32.60 -13.20 0.53
N ASP A 31 -32.80 -12.10 1.28
CA ASP A 31 -33.77 -11.06 0.96
C ASP A 31 -33.14 -9.92 0.14
N ILE A 32 -31.82 -9.99 -0.11
CA ILE A 32 -31.11 -9.00 -0.88
C ILE A 32 -31.15 -9.36 -2.36
N THR A 33 -31.82 -8.56 -3.16
CA THR A 33 -31.96 -8.75 -4.62
C THR A 33 -30.71 -8.31 -5.40
N GLY A 34 -29.76 -7.60 -4.76
CA GLY A 34 -28.53 -7.09 -5.37
C GLY A 34 -27.34 -8.03 -5.23
N SER A 35 -26.31 -7.85 -6.09
CA SER A 35 -25.04 -8.59 -5.99
C SER A 35 -24.19 -8.05 -4.84
N VAL A 36 -24.18 -8.76 -3.71
CA VAL A 36 -23.38 -8.45 -2.53
C VAL A 36 -22.32 -9.54 -2.35
N ALA A 37 -21.06 -9.14 -2.22
CA ALA A 37 -20.00 -10.06 -1.79
C ALA A 37 -19.68 -9.78 -0.31
N VAL A 38 -19.73 -10.81 0.51
CA VAL A 38 -19.34 -10.75 1.93
C VAL A 38 -17.98 -11.42 2.08
N VAL A 39 -17.09 -10.77 2.81
CA VAL A 39 -15.77 -11.30 3.15
C VAL A 39 -15.62 -11.24 4.67
N ASP A 40 -15.42 -12.40 5.28
CA ASP A 40 -15.30 -12.54 6.73
C ASP A 40 -13.90 -12.20 7.23
N THR A 41 -13.78 -11.94 8.52
CA THR A 41 -12.50 -11.65 9.19
C THR A 41 -11.45 -12.73 8.94
N LYS A 42 -11.83 -14.01 8.97
CA LYS A 42 -10.89 -15.12 8.75
C LYS A 42 -10.23 -15.04 7.39
N ASP A 43 -11.02 -14.71 6.38
CA ASP A 43 -10.53 -14.56 5.02
C ASP A 43 -9.65 -13.31 4.87
N LEU A 44 -10.02 -12.22 5.52
CA LEU A 44 -9.22 -11.00 5.52
C LEU A 44 -7.84 -11.23 6.14
N LEU A 45 -7.77 -11.83 7.31
CA LEU A 45 -6.53 -12.06 8.06
C LEU A 45 -5.64 -13.17 7.48
N ALA A 46 -6.13 -13.95 6.52
CA ALA A 46 -5.32 -14.96 5.82
C ALA A 46 -4.18 -14.36 4.98
N SER A 47 -4.20 -13.05 4.72
CA SER A 47 -3.14 -12.31 4.05
C SER A 47 -2.60 -11.21 4.96
N SER A 48 -1.27 -11.12 5.07
CA SER A 48 -0.62 -10.00 5.78
C SER A 48 -0.64 -8.75 4.90
N GLY A 49 -1.16 -7.65 5.42
CA GLY A 49 -1.21 -6.36 4.74
C GLY A 49 -1.34 -5.21 5.72
N SER A 50 -0.88 -4.02 5.33
CA SER A 50 -0.95 -2.82 6.17
C SER A 50 -2.37 -2.29 6.32
N SER A 51 -3.25 -2.58 5.37
CA SER A 51 -4.62 -2.07 5.34
C SER A 51 -5.65 -3.14 5.00
N ALA A 52 -6.89 -2.92 5.43
CA ALA A 52 -8.02 -3.78 5.14
C ALA A 52 -8.31 -3.91 3.63
N THR A 53 -8.05 -2.85 2.85
CA THR A 53 -8.19 -2.88 1.40
C THR A 53 -7.20 -3.82 0.74
N GLN A 54 -5.95 -3.86 1.20
CA GLN A 54 -4.95 -4.82 0.69
C GLN A 54 -5.38 -6.26 0.95
N GLN A 55 -5.93 -6.53 2.13
CA GLN A 55 -6.38 -7.87 2.50
C GLN A 55 -7.63 -8.33 1.75
N LEU A 56 -8.41 -7.41 1.18
CA LEU A 56 -9.56 -7.71 0.33
C LEU A 56 -9.17 -8.19 -1.08
N GLN A 57 -7.90 -8.03 -1.48
CA GLN A 57 -7.44 -8.39 -2.83
C GLN A 57 -7.68 -9.87 -3.14
N GLY A 58 -8.34 -10.14 -4.29
CA GLY A 58 -8.65 -11.48 -4.76
C GLY A 58 -9.79 -12.19 -4.03
N LYS A 59 -10.42 -11.56 -3.01
CA LYS A 59 -11.48 -12.18 -2.16
C LYS A 59 -12.89 -11.78 -2.56
N ALA A 60 -13.04 -10.72 -3.35
CA ALA A 60 -14.34 -10.27 -3.85
C ALA A 60 -14.32 -10.21 -5.39
N ALA A 61 -15.13 -11.03 -6.06
CA ALA A 61 -15.24 -11.01 -7.52
C ALA A 61 -15.66 -9.63 -8.03
N GLY A 62 -15.03 -9.13 -9.12
CA GLY A 62 -15.31 -7.82 -9.70
C GLY A 62 -14.73 -6.63 -8.93
N VAL A 63 -13.87 -6.88 -7.93
CA VAL A 63 -13.11 -5.86 -7.20
C VAL A 63 -11.64 -5.96 -7.61
N TYR A 64 -11.11 -4.89 -8.16
CA TYR A 64 -9.70 -4.74 -8.48
C TYR A 64 -9.02 -3.87 -7.42
N ILE A 65 -7.87 -4.34 -6.93
CA ILE A 65 -7.07 -3.61 -5.94
C ILE A 65 -5.66 -3.46 -6.49
N GLY A 66 -5.29 -2.22 -6.81
CA GLY A 66 -3.94 -1.84 -7.22
C GLY A 66 -3.14 -1.39 -6.00
N GLN A 67 -1.92 -1.87 -5.88
CA GLN A 67 -0.99 -1.46 -4.84
C GLN A 67 0.16 -0.69 -5.45
N THR A 68 0.65 0.33 -4.75
CA THR A 68 1.77 1.14 -5.19
C THR A 68 3.13 0.58 -4.76
N GLY A 69 3.15 -0.46 -3.92
CA GLY A 69 4.37 -1.05 -3.36
C GLY A 69 5.00 -0.26 -2.21
N SER A 70 4.59 0.96 -1.98
CA SER A 70 5.08 1.80 -0.88
C SER A 70 4.42 1.42 0.45
N PRO A 71 5.16 1.27 1.55
CA PRO A 71 4.58 0.99 2.86
C PRO A 71 3.54 2.04 3.25
N GLY A 72 2.38 1.60 3.76
CA GLY A 72 1.31 2.49 4.22
C GLY A 72 0.56 3.26 3.13
N SER A 73 0.93 3.12 1.87
CA SER A 73 0.23 3.82 0.78
C SER A 73 -1.20 3.30 0.60
N PRO A 74 -2.14 4.20 0.28
CA PRO A 74 -3.51 3.81 -0.04
C PRO A 74 -3.54 2.86 -1.23
N SER A 75 -4.38 1.84 -1.16
CA SER A 75 -4.63 0.96 -2.29
C SER A 75 -5.67 1.58 -3.21
N MET A 76 -5.42 1.53 -4.51
CA MET A 76 -6.43 1.90 -5.50
C MET A 76 -7.48 0.80 -5.58
N VAL A 77 -8.72 1.11 -5.24
CA VAL A 77 -9.83 0.15 -5.32
C VAL A 77 -10.76 0.54 -6.47
N ARG A 78 -11.14 -0.44 -7.27
CA ARG A 78 -12.12 -0.29 -8.36
C ARG A 78 -13.15 -1.42 -8.30
N ILE A 79 -14.41 -1.07 -8.39
CA ILE A 79 -15.51 -2.03 -8.45
C ILE A 79 -16.08 -2.00 -9.88
N ARG A 80 -16.03 -3.15 -10.57
CA ARG A 80 -16.48 -3.31 -11.96
C ARG A 80 -15.79 -2.38 -12.98
N GLY A 81 -14.56 -1.93 -12.68
CA GLY A 81 -13.74 -1.16 -13.62
C GLY A 81 -13.82 0.37 -13.45
N ILE A 82 -13.65 1.07 -14.55
CA ILE A 82 -13.61 2.54 -14.63
C ILE A 82 -14.91 3.02 -15.24
N ASN A 83 -15.68 3.80 -14.49
CA ASN A 83 -17.01 4.28 -14.89
C ASN A 83 -17.00 5.78 -15.23
N THR A 84 -15.99 6.53 -14.83
CA THR A 84 -15.90 7.98 -14.99
C THR A 84 -14.45 8.41 -15.25
N VAL A 85 -14.25 9.56 -15.87
CA VAL A 85 -12.93 10.18 -16.06
C VAL A 85 -12.39 10.83 -14.77
N ASN A 86 -13.25 11.01 -13.77
CA ASN A 86 -12.89 11.60 -12.48
C ASN A 86 -12.49 10.51 -11.47
N ASP A 87 -12.93 10.64 -10.21
CA ASP A 87 -12.66 9.65 -9.17
C ASP A 87 -13.55 8.40 -9.36
N ASN A 88 -12.90 7.25 -9.51
CA ASN A 88 -13.54 5.93 -9.61
C ASN A 88 -13.46 5.12 -8.32
N GLY A 89 -13.05 5.73 -7.20
CA GLY A 89 -13.02 5.07 -5.91
C GLY A 89 -14.43 4.77 -5.39
N PRO A 90 -14.61 3.63 -4.68
CA PRO A 90 -15.87 3.32 -4.03
C PRO A 90 -16.11 4.23 -2.83
N LEU A 91 -17.37 4.33 -2.41
CA LEU A 91 -17.71 4.90 -1.11
C LEU A 91 -17.41 3.88 0.00
N TYR A 92 -16.74 4.29 1.06
CA TYR A 92 -16.56 3.48 2.25
C TYR A 92 -17.57 3.88 3.31
N VAL A 93 -18.18 2.88 3.96
CA VAL A 93 -19.09 3.09 5.07
C VAL A 93 -18.62 2.21 6.22
N ILE A 94 -18.11 2.82 7.28
CA ILE A 94 -17.54 2.14 8.43
C ILE A 94 -18.48 2.38 9.63
N ASP A 95 -19.09 1.34 10.14
CA ASP A 95 -20.07 1.39 11.24
C ASP A 95 -21.18 2.45 11.02
N GLY A 96 -21.59 2.66 9.76
CA GLY A 96 -22.62 3.62 9.38
C GLY A 96 -22.11 5.04 9.11
N VAL A 97 -20.81 5.30 9.21
CA VAL A 97 -20.19 6.58 8.82
C VAL A 97 -19.61 6.46 7.41
N SER A 98 -20.09 7.29 6.52
CA SER A 98 -19.58 7.34 5.15
C SER A 98 -18.32 8.21 5.06
N THR A 99 -17.32 7.72 4.36
CA THR A 99 -16.09 8.47 4.02
C THR A 99 -15.67 8.19 2.59
N ARG A 100 -15.16 9.21 1.90
CA ARG A 100 -14.49 9.09 0.61
C ARG A 100 -12.98 8.96 0.75
N ASN A 101 -12.46 9.07 1.95
CA ASN A 101 -11.04 8.88 2.18
C ASN A 101 -10.66 7.42 1.88
N GLN A 102 -9.98 7.23 0.76
CA GLN A 102 -9.52 5.91 0.30
C GLN A 102 -8.38 5.37 1.16
N ASP A 103 -7.80 6.20 2.03
CA ASP A 103 -6.75 5.80 2.95
C ASP A 103 -7.34 5.07 4.16
N LEU A 104 -7.54 3.77 4.00
CA LEU A 104 -7.88 2.86 5.08
C LEU A 104 -6.66 2.27 5.80
N SER A 105 -5.47 2.82 5.57
CA SER A 105 -4.26 2.40 6.28
C SER A 105 -4.34 2.65 7.79
N THR A 106 -5.15 3.63 8.19
CA THR A 106 -5.46 3.94 9.60
C THR A 106 -6.44 2.96 10.25
N LEU A 107 -7.11 2.09 9.49
CA LEU A 107 -8.02 1.08 10.02
C LEU A 107 -7.29 -0.26 10.16
N ASN A 108 -7.23 -0.78 11.37
CA ASN A 108 -6.62 -2.07 11.62
C ASN A 108 -7.54 -3.22 11.15
N PRO A 109 -7.07 -4.09 10.26
CA PRO A 109 -7.86 -5.25 9.80
C PRO A 109 -8.35 -6.17 10.92
N ASN A 110 -7.58 -6.28 12.01
CA ASN A 110 -7.96 -7.12 13.15
C ASN A 110 -9.19 -6.59 13.91
N ASP A 111 -9.55 -5.31 13.74
CA ASP A 111 -10.76 -4.73 14.34
C ASP A 111 -12.01 -4.95 13.48
N ILE A 112 -11.86 -5.51 12.27
CA ILE A 112 -12.96 -5.73 11.33
C ILE A 112 -13.65 -7.06 11.64
N GLU A 113 -14.98 -7.05 11.69
CA GLU A 113 -15.82 -8.24 11.79
C GLU A 113 -16.17 -8.78 10.39
N SER A 114 -16.57 -7.88 9.48
CA SER A 114 -16.89 -8.23 8.08
C SER A 114 -16.72 -7.05 7.14
N MET A 115 -16.45 -7.37 5.88
CA MET A 115 -16.49 -6.40 4.78
C MET A 115 -17.50 -6.87 3.74
N GLN A 116 -18.34 -5.96 3.28
CA GLN A 116 -19.36 -6.24 2.26
C GLN A 116 -19.17 -5.29 1.10
N VAL A 117 -19.23 -5.81 -0.12
CA VAL A 117 -19.08 -5.00 -1.34
C VAL A 117 -20.41 -4.97 -2.07
N LEU A 118 -21.04 -3.79 -2.08
CA LEU A 118 -22.25 -3.51 -2.84
C LEU A 118 -21.85 -3.07 -4.24
N LYS A 119 -22.11 -3.93 -5.23
CA LYS A 119 -21.66 -3.73 -6.60
C LYS A 119 -22.72 -3.15 -7.52
N ASP A 120 -23.99 -3.29 -7.14
CA ASP A 120 -25.15 -2.89 -7.95
C ASP A 120 -25.78 -1.61 -7.44
N ALA A 121 -26.32 -0.83 -8.36
CA ALA A 121 -27.03 0.42 -8.04
C ALA A 121 -28.22 0.19 -7.10
N SER A 122 -28.92 -0.95 -7.19
CA SER A 122 -30.06 -1.28 -6.33
C SER A 122 -29.64 -1.44 -4.86
N SER A 123 -28.56 -2.15 -4.60
CA SER A 123 -28.04 -2.34 -3.23
C SER A 123 -27.36 -1.08 -2.68
N ALA A 124 -26.84 -0.23 -3.56
CA ALA A 124 -26.13 1.00 -3.21
C ALA A 124 -27.04 2.25 -3.16
N ALA A 125 -28.29 2.14 -3.63
CA ALA A 125 -29.22 3.28 -3.84
C ALA A 125 -29.44 4.13 -2.56
N ILE A 126 -29.43 3.51 -1.39
CA ILE A 126 -29.63 4.20 -0.10
C ILE A 126 -28.51 5.22 0.18
N TYR A 127 -27.34 5.08 -0.42
CA TYR A 127 -26.21 6.01 -0.29
C TYR A 127 -26.20 7.10 -1.37
N GLY A 128 -27.21 7.11 -2.25
CA GLY A 128 -27.39 8.12 -3.29
C GLY A 128 -26.27 8.18 -4.33
N ALA A 129 -26.08 9.33 -4.97
CA ALA A 129 -25.11 9.54 -6.04
C ALA A 129 -23.65 9.27 -5.64
N GLN A 130 -23.33 9.32 -4.36
CA GLN A 130 -21.99 9.03 -3.86
C GLN A 130 -21.59 7.56 -4.05
N ALA A 131 -22.56 6.68 -4.19
CA ALA A 131 -22.38 5.24 -4.34
C ALA A 131 -22.28 4.79 -5.82
N ALA A 132 -22.18 5.71 -6.77
CA ALA A 132 -22.17 5.41 -8.21
C ALA A 132 -21.04 4.42 -8.61
N ASN A 133 -19.91 4.44 -7.91
CA ASN A 133 -18.77 3.54 -8.12
C ASN A 133 -18.79 2.31 -7.20
N GLY A 134 -19.93 2.01 -6.56
CA GLY A 134 -20.08 0.95 -5.57
C GLY A 134 -19.78 1.41 -4.15
N VAL A 135 -20.10 0.55 -3.19
CA VAL A 135 -19.91 0.82 -1.76
C VAL A 135 -19.20 -0.36 -1.10
N ILE A 136 -18.27 -0.05 -0.20
CA ILE A 136 -17.64 -1.03 0.68
C ILE A 136 -18.12 -0.73 2.10
N LEU A 137 -18.95 -1.63 2.63
CA LEU A 137 -19.40 -1.58 4.00
C LEU A 137 -18.42 -2.32 4.89
N ILE A 138 -17.98 -1.70 5.95
CA ILE A 138 -17.08 -2.27 6.93
C ILE A 138 -17.79 -2.26 8.27
N THR A 139 -17.97 -3.45 8.83
CA THR A 139 -18.48 -3.63 10.17
C THR A 139 -17.33 -4.00 11.08
N THR A 140 -17.20 -3.33 12.21
CA THR A 140 -16.13 -3.60 13.16
C THR A 140 -16.63 -4.45 14.31
N LYS A 141 -15.69 -5.15 14.97
CA LYS A 141 -15.97 -6.03 16.10
C LYS A 141 -16.65 -5.28 17.24
N LYS A 142 -17.71 -5.88 17.76
CA LYS A 142 -18.47 -5.42 18.92
C LYS A 142 -18.16 -6.27 20.15
N GLY A 143 -18.56 -5.79 21.32
CA GLY A 143 -18.55 -6.59 22.53
C GLY A 143 -19.59 -7.71 22.51
N THR A 144 -19.49 -8.62 23.44
CA THR A 144 -20.47 -9.70 23.64
C THR A 144 -21.52 -9.29 24.69
N LYS A 145 -22.79 -9.64 24.48
CA LYS A 145 -23.87 -9.29 25.40
C LYS A 145 -23.83 -10.08 26.71
N SER A 146 -23.13 -11.17 26.78
CA SER A 146 -22.98 -11.99 27.96
C SER A 146 -21.62 -12.63 28.01
N GLY A 147 -21.00 -12.69 29.19
CA GLY A 147 -19.74 -13.38 29.39
C GLY A 147 -18.74 -12.60 30.23
N GLN A 148 -17.72 -13.35 30.68
CA GLN A 148 -16.60 -12.76 31.37
C GLN A 148 -15.75 -11.91 30.39
N PRO A 149 -15.07 -10.87 30.87
CA PRO A 149 -14.11 -10.12 30.06
C PRO A 149 -13.09 -11.04 29.40
N ARG A 150 -12.92 -10.90 28.08
CA ARG A 150 -11.95 -11.67 27.30
C ARG A 150 -10.83 -10.77 26.85
N LEU A 151 -9.62 -11.08 27.33
CA LEU A 151 -8.38 -10.47 26.84
C LEU A 151 -7.83 -11.32 25.69
N THR A 152 -7.47 -10.67 24.59
CA THR A 152 -6.86 -11.32 23.41
C THR A 152 -5.55 -10.61 23.05
N TYR A 153 -4.61 -11.38 22.54
CA TYR A 153 -3.44 -10.88 21.87
C TYR A 153 -3.33 -11.54 20.51
N ASP A 154 -3.22 -10.72 19.47
CA ASP A 154 -3.02 -11.15 18.09
C ASP A 154 -1.75 -10.49 17.56
N GLY A 155 -0.80 -11.26 17.07
CA GLY A 155 0.44 -10.70 16.57
C GLY A 155 1.12 -11.57 15.52
N TYR A 156 1.85 -10.91 14.63
CA TYR A 156 2.74 -11.59 13.70
C TYR A 156 3.99 -10.76 13.43
N ILE A 157 5.06 -11.45 13.06
CA ILE A 157 6.29 -10.90 12.53
C ILE A 157 6.59 -11.65 11.24
N GLY A 158 6.98 -10.94 10.20
CA GLY A 158 7.30 -11.51 8.91
C GLY A 158 8.43 -10.77 8.22
N VAL A 159 8.97 -11.40 7.18
CA VAL A 159 9.96 -10.81 6.28
C VAL A 159 9.35 -10.76 4.89
N GLN A 160 9.38 -9.58 4.29
CA GLN A 160 8.96 -9.38 2.92
C GLN A 160 10.18 -9.12 2.03
N LYS A 161 10.09 -9.56 0.79
CA LYS A 161 11.10 -9.33 -0.24
C LYS A 161 10.39 -8.88 -1.50
N THR A 162 11.08 -8.10 -2.30
CA THR A 162 10.60 -7.75 -3.64
C THR A 162 10.47 -9.04 -4.46
N GLY A 163 9.43 -9.11 -5.26
CA GLY A 163 9.20 -10.24 -6.15
C GLY A 163 10.18 -10.26 -7.33
N LYS A 164 9.67 -10.36 -8.54
CA LYS A 164 10.51 -10.34 -9.74
C LYS A 164 10.96 -8.92 -10.06
N LYS A 165 12.29 -8.70 -10.18
CA LYS A 165 12.87 -7.48 -10.71
C LYS A 165 12.90 -7.51 -12.25
N TYR A 166 13.07 -6.33 -12.86
CA TYR A 166 13.36 -6.24 -14.29
C TYR A 166 14.76 -6.76 -14.55
N ASP A 167 14.93 -7.45 -15.67
CA ASP A 167 16.23 -7.84 -16.19
C ASP A 167 16.78 -6.64 -16.99
N VAL A 168 17.84 -6.04 -16.49
CA VAL A 168 18.48 -4.84 -17.10
C VAL A 168 19.85 -5.21 -17.64
N LEU A 169 20.30 -4.44 -18.64
CA LEU A 169 21.60 -4.65 -19.23
C LEU A 169 22.73 -4.30 -18.24
N ASN A 170 23.77 -5.11 -18.22
CA ASN A 170 25.02 -4.80 -17.57
C ASN A 170 25.75 -3.63 -18.28
N SER A 171 26.83 -3.14 -17.69
CA SER A 171 27.57 -1.99 -18.21
C SER A 171 28.11 -2.18 -19.61
N MET A 172 28.64 -3.36 -19.90
CA MET A 172 29.23 -3.65 -21.21
C MET A 172 28.18 -3.80 -22.29
N ASP A 173 27.10 -4.53 -22.02
CA ASP A 173 26.00 -4.72 -22.96
C ASP A 173 25.29 -3.40 -23.25
N ARG A 174 25.04 -2.59 -22.23
CA ARG A 174 24.44 -1.26 -22.39
C ARG A 174 25.33 -0.35 -23.22
N LEU A 175 26.66 -0.33 -22.97
CA LEU A 175 27.60 0.51 -23.69
C LEU A 175 27.69 0.09 -25.16
N ASN A 176 27.74 -1.22 -25.43
CA ASN A 176 27.74 -1.75 -26.79
C ASN A 176 26.47 -1.35 -27.55
N LEU A 177 25.29 -1.44 -26.88
CA LEU A 177 24.01 -1.03 -27.46
C LEU A 177 23.98 0.48 -27.77
N ASP A 178 24.47 1.31 -26.83
CA ASP A 178 24.57 2.76 -27.04
C ASP A 178 25.52 3.10 -28.23
N TRP A 179 26.59 2.34 -28.40
CA TRP A 179 27.50 2.49 -29.53
C TRP A 179 26.87 2.08 -30.86
N GLU A 180 26.16 0.97 -30.88
CA GLU A 180 25.43 0.50 -32.06
C GLU A 180 24.34 1.49 -32.46
N ALA A 181 23.58 2.02 -31.48
CA ALA A 181 22.57 3.03 -31.74
C ALA A 181 23.13 4.31 -32.37
N GLN A 182 24.34 4.74 -31.92
CA GLN A 182 25.02 5.88 -32.53
C GLN A 182 25.51 5.57 -33.94
N LYS A 183 26.07 4.38 -34.21
CA LYS A 183 26.45 3.95 -35.56
C LYS A 183 25.27 3.97 -36.51
N ASN A 184 24.15 3.41 -36.08
CA ASN A 184 22.95 3.37 -36.88
C ASN A 184 22.41 4.78 -37.16
N ASN A 185 22.45 5.67 -36.20
CA ASN A 185 22.05 7.07 -36.37
C ASN A 185 22.94 7.83 -37.36
N ILE A 186 24.26 7.63 -37.26
CA ILE A 186 25.25 8.22 -38.20
C ILE A 186 25.00 7.73 -39.62
N ALA A 187 24.83 6.41 -39.78
CA ALA A 187 24.57 5.79 -41.09
C ALA A 187 23.23 6.25 -41.69
N MET A 188 22.16 6.31 -40.88
CA MET A 188 20.85 6.72 -41.34
C MET A 188 20.79 8.19 -41.77
N ARG A 189 21.59 9.06 -41.14
CA ARG A 189 21.62 10.49 -41.44
C ARG A 189 22.66 10.86 -42.49
N ASP A 190 23.52 9.92 -42.89
CA ASP A 190 24.67 10.12 -43.83
C ASP A 190 25.58 11.30 -43.42
N ILE A 191 25.81 11.44 -42.09
CA ILE A 191 26.58 12.57 -41.57
C ILE A 191 28.07 12.29 -41.41
N GLY A 192 28.49 11.04 -41.64
CA GLY A 192 29.86 10.60 -41.43
C GLY A 192 30.30 10.64 -39.96
N GLY A 193 31.53 10.20 -39.70
CA GLY A 193 32.11 10.19 -38.36
C GLY A 193 31.98 8.87 -37.62
N TYR A 194 32.24 8.91 -36.30
CA TYR A 194 32.24 7.75 -35.42
C TYR A 194 31.35 8.02 -34.17
N PRO A 195 30.82 6.97 -33.56
CA PRO A 195 30.24 7.08 -32.23
C PRO A 195 31.19 7.76 -31.25
N SER A 196 30.64 8.55 -30.35
CA SER A 196 31.44 9.32 -29.40
C SER A 196 30.73 9.45 -28.06
N ASN A 197 31.51 9.30 -27.00
CA ASN A 197 31.06 9.59 -25.64
C ASN A 197 32.21 10.21 -24.86
N PRO A 198 31.96 11.26 -24.06
CA PRO A 198 33.02 11.93 -23.31
C PRO A 198 33.84 11.00 -22.41
N GLN A 199 33.28 9.95 -21.84
CA GLN A 199 33.99 9.02 -20.97
C GLN A 199 34.68 7.90 -21.76
N PHE A 200 34.10 7.47 -22.88
CA PHE A 200 34.49 6.26 -23.61
C PHE A 200 35.17 6.55 -24.95
N GLY A 201 35.48 7.83 -25.22
CA GLY A 201 36.21 8.26 -26.41
C GLY A 201 35.35 8.27 -27.68
N THR A 202 36.04 8.30 -28.82
CA THR A 202 35.46 8.35 -30.18
C THR A 202 36.07 7.26 -31.03
N GLY A 203 35.26 6.47 -31.73
CA GLY A 203 35.79 5.39 -32.60
C GLY A 203 34.75 4.29 -32.86
N ASP A 204 35.18 3.24 -33.58
CA ASP A 204 34.34 2.08 -33.89
C ASP A 204 33.90 1.29 -32.64
N ARG A 205 34.66 1.36 -31.58
CA ARG A 205 34.42 0.71 -30.31
C ARG A 205 34.69 1.68 -29.17
N PRO A 206 33.95 1.56 -28.04
CA PRO A 206 34.25 2.36 -26.86
C PRO A 206 35.59 1.96 -26.23
N SER A 207 36.31 2.94 -25.71
CA SER A 207 37.47 2.74 -24.85
C SER A 207 37.02 2.65 -23.40
N ILE A 208 37.29 1.56 -22.72
CA ILE A 208 36.85 1.33 -21.36
C ILE A 208 37.86 1.90 -20.37
N PRO A 209 37.56 2.96 -19.63
CA PRO A 209 38.47 3.51 -18.63
C PRO A 209 38.36 2.72 -17.31
N ASN A 210 39.38 2.84 -16.44
CA ASN A 210 39.28 2.37 -15.07
C ASN A 210 38.50 3.34 -14.19
N TYR A 211 38.53 4.64 -14.54
CA TYR A 211 37.90 5.72 -13.80
C TYR A 211 37.11 6.65 -14.72
N LEU A 212 35.90 6.98 -14.29
CA LEU A 212 35.11 8.06 -14.85
C LEU A 212 35.61 9.38 -14.28
N THR A 213 35.67 10.41 -15.13
CA THR A 213 36.17 11.73 -14.75
C THR A 213 35.05 12.78 -14.87
N GLN A 214 35.05 13.75 -13.98
CA GLN A 214 34.22 14.93 -14.08
C GLN A 214 34.82 15.95 -15.08
N SER A 215 34.08 17.03 -15.37
CA SER A 215 34.56 18.16 -16.20
C SER A 215 34.82 17.92 -17.67
N GLY A 216 34.17 16.93 -18.29
CA GLY A 216 34.24 16.69 -19.74
C GLY A 216 35.55 16.08 -20.22
N ALA A 217 36.45 15.73 -19.32
CA ALA A 217 37.63 14.94 -19.67
C ALA A 217 37.21 13.50 -19.99
N GLN A 218 37.94 12.86 -20.90
CA GLN A 218 37.76 11.43 -21.18
C GLN A 218 38.07 10.63 -19.92
N GLY A 219 37.36 9.52 -19.75
CA GLY A 219 37.66 8.57 -18.67
C GLY A 219 39.09 8.09 -18.74
N SER A 220 39.72 7.86 -17.61
CA SER A 220 41.15 7.59 -17.50
C SER A 220 41.43 6.18 -16.99
N THR A 221 42.57 5.62 -17.41
CA THR A 221 43.10 4.36 -16.86
C THR A 221 43.80 4.58 -15.53
N THR A 222 44.27 5.80 -15.25
CA THR A 222 44.97 6.19 -14.02
C THR A 222 44.45 7.54 -13.55
N ILE A 223 44.49 7.75 -12.25
CA ILE A 223 44.17 9.05 -11.61
C ILE A 223 45.23 9.37 -10.57
N ASP A 224 45.40 10.64 -10.25
CA ASP A 224 46.07 11.07 -9.03
C ASP A 224 45.00 11.39 -7.97
N PRO A 225 44.90 10.59 -6.89
CA PRO A 225 43.91 10.87 -5.82
C PRO A 225 44.15 12.23 -5.13
N SER A 226 45.34 12.81 -5.23
CA SER A 226 45.61 14.12 -4.61
C SER A 226 44.93 15.28 -5.36
N ASP A 227 44.55 15.07 -6.62
CA ASP A 227 43.79 16.03 -7.42
C ASP A 227 42.28 16.05 -7.08
N TYR A 228 41.82 15.11 -6.22
CA TYR A 228 40.42 15.05 -5.85
C TYR A 228 40.01 16.29 -5.04
N ASP A 229 39.04 17.01 -5.55
CA ASP A 229 38.44 18.19 -4.91
C ASP A 229 36.91 18.20 -5.08
N TYR A 230 36.19 17.82 -4.03
CA TYR A 230 34.72 17.79 -4.08
C TYR A 230 34.14 19.19 -3.94
N PRO A 231 33.18 19.62 -4.77
CA PRO A 231 32.49 18.87 -5.84
C PRO A 231 33.05 19.10 -7.24
N THR A 232 34.22 19.69 -7.40
CA THR A 232 34.74 20.21 -8.67
C THR A 232 35.53 19.16 -9.46
N THR A 233 36.36 18.36 -8.80
CA THR A 233 37.16 17.32 -9.41
C THR A 233 36.90 16.01 -8.69
N THR A 234 36.09 15.14 -9.29
CA THR A 234 35.71 13.86 -8.71
C THR A 234 36.03 12.71 -9.67
N TYR A 235 36.38 11.56 -9.12
CA TYR A 235 36.67 10.35 -9.84
C TYR A 235 35.81 9.20 -9.32
N ALA A 236 35.23 8.40 -10.21
CA ALA A 236 34.52 7.21 -9.82
C ALA A 236 35.08 5.99 -10.57
N PRO A 237 35.24 4.83 -9.95
CA PRO A 237 35.64 3.64 -10.67
C PRO A 237 34.56 3.28 -11.70
N PHE A 238 35.00 2.82 -12.90
CA PHE A 238 34.09 2.18 -13.83
C PHE A 238 33.52 0.93 -13.15
N SER A 239 32.22 0.79 -13.12
CA SER A 239 31.54 -0.28 -12.38
C SER A 239 30.49 -1.00 -13.23
N ASP A 240 29.88 -2.00 -12.63
CA ASP A 240 28.69 -2.68 -13.14
C ASP A 240 27.64 -2.71 -12.04
N THR A 241 27.00 -1.57 -11.84
CA THR A 241 26.09 -1.34 -10.72
C THR A 241 24.68 -1.84 -11.06
N ASP A 242 24.22 -2.86 -10.37
CA ASP A 242 22.81 -3.20 -10.35
C ASP A 242 22.06 -2.26 -9.38
N TRP A 243 21.55 -1.17 -9.93
CA TRP A 243 20.86 -0.13 -9.15
C TRP A 243 19.64 -0.65 -8.41
N TRP A 244 19.04 -1.75 -8.87
CA TRP A 244 17.93 -2.38 -8.14
C TRP A 244 18.42 -3.05 -6.87
N ASP A 245 19.49 -3.84 -6.95
CA ASP A 245 20.05 -4.55 -5.79
C ASP A 245 20.61 -3.57 -4.74
N GLU A 246 21.11 -2.40 -5.18
CA GLU A 246 21.56 -1.34 -4.28
C GLU A 246 20.41 -0.66 -3.50
N LEU A 247 19.20 -0.70 -4.01
CA LEU A 247 18.02 -0.15 -3.36
C LEU A 247 17.22 -1.19 -2.58
N ASP A 248 17.27 -2.45 -3.00
CA ASP A 248 16.38 -3.49 -2.47
C ASP A 248 16.95 -4.16 -1.23
N ARG A 249 16.06 -4.46 -0.31
CA ARG A 249 16.41 -5.21 0.90
C ARG A 249 15.29 -6.15 1.32
N ALA A 250 15.65 -7.18 2.08
CA ALA A 250 14.67 -7.90 2.88
C ALA A 250 14.17 -6.97 4.00
N ALA A 251 12.86 -6.84 4.14
CA ALA A 251 12.22 -5.88 5.02
C ALA A 251 11.31 -6.56 6.04
N MET A 252 11.31 -6.04 7.26
CA MET A 252 10.50 -6.59 8.35
C MET A 252 9.09 -5.99 8.34
N ILE A 253 8.10 -6.82 8.62
CA ILE A 253 6.73 -6.42 8.92
C ILE A 253 6.33 -7.03 10.26
N GLN A 254 5.68 -6.24 11.11
CA GLN A 254 5.17 -6.70 12.40
C GLN A 254 3.86 -6.03 12.74
N ASN A 255 3.00 -6.79 13.41
CA ASN A 255 1.71 -6.34 13.92
C ASN A 255 1.49 -6.93 15.31
N HIS A 256 1.06 -6.09 16.24
CA HIS A 256 0.75 -6.48 17.60
C HIS A 256 -0.55 -5.80 18.03
N GLN A 257 -1.52 -6.59 18.44
CA GLN A 257 -2.81 -6.10 18.94
C GLN A 257 -3.16 -6.73 20.27
N ILE A 258 -3.60 -5.90 21.18
CA ILE A 258 -4.25 -6.33 22.44
C ILE A 258 -5.71 -5.92 22.33
N GLY A 259 -6.63 -6.85 22.61
CA GLY A 259 -8.06 -6.63 22.62
C GLY A 259 -8.65 -7.01 23.95
N LEU A 260 -9.62 -6.23 24.42
CA LEU A 260 -10.44 -6.51 25.59
C LEU A 260 -11.91 -6.38 25.22
N SER A 261 -12.64 -7.46 25.27
CA SER A 261 -14.07 -7.47 24.95
C SER A 261 -14.88 -8.12 26.07
N GLY A 262 -16.11 -7.67 26.22
CA GLY A 262 -17.01 -8.21 27.23
C GLY A 262 -18.32 -7.48 27.22
N GLY A 263 -19.18 -7.81 28.21
CA GLY A 263 -20.44 -7.11 28.39
C GLY A 263 -21.39 -7.87 29.27
N THR A 264 -22.53 -7.24 29.45
CA THR A 264 -23.71 -7.74 30.17
C THR A 264 -24.94 -7.45 29.30
N GLU A 265 -26.12 -7.85 29.77
CA GLU A 265 -27.37 -7.45 29.12
C GLU A 265 -27.56 -5.92 29.04
N LYS A 266 -26.94 -5.17 29.98
CA LYS A 266 -27.06 -3.71 30.05
C LYS A 266 -26.02 -2.96 29.22
N GLY A 267 -24.93 -3.60 28.79
CA GLY A 267 -23.92 -2.95 28.00
C GLY A 267 -22.83 -3.90 27.55
N GLN A 268 -22.22 -3.58 26.41
CA GLN A 268 -21.14 -4.34 25.83
C GLN A 268 -20.01 -3.41 25.40
N TYR A 269 -18.81 -3.93 25.39
CA TYR A 269 -17.62 -3.18 24.99
C TYR A 269 -16.62 -4.06 24.22
N ASN A 270 -15.92 -3.42 23.29
CA ASN A 270 -14.75 -3.95 22.62
C ASN A 270 -13.71 -2.83 22.54
N LEU A 271 -12.59 -3.01 23.22
CA LEU A 271 -11.48 -2.08 23.24
C LEU A 271 -10.28 -2.75 22.59
N SER A 272 -9.54 -2.02 21.78
CA SER A 272 -8.30 -2.55 21.19
C SER A 272 -7.20 -1.50 21.17
N ALA A 273 -5.96 -1.97 21.26
CA ALA A 273 -4.74 -1.19 21.03
C ALA A 273 -3.86 -1.96 20.04
N ASN A 274 -3.37 -1.29 19.01
CA ASN A 274 -2.59 -1.88 17.95
C ASN A 274 -1.31 -1.09 17.69
N TYR A 275 -0.22 -1.81 17.50
CA TYR A 275 1.02 -1.34 16.93
C TYR A 275 1.31 -2.11 15.65
N PHE A 276 1.56 -1.39 14.57
CA PHE A 276 1.93 -1.94 13.27
C PHE A 276 3.18 -1.22 12.76
N LYS A 277 4.16 -1.98 12.27
CA LYS A 277 5.32 -1.44 11.56
C LYS A 277 5.60 -2.28 10.33
N GLN A 278 5.82 -1.62 9.22
CA GLN A 278 6.26 -2.21 7.96
C GLN A 278 7.47 -1.42 7.45
N ASP A 279 8.63 -2.03 7.46
CA ASP A 279 9.77 -1.50 6.71
C ASP A 279 9.57 -1.83 5.22
N GLY A 280 9.95 -0.93 4.33
CA GLY A 280 9.84 -1.15 2.90
C GLY A 280 11.03 -1.92 2.34
N THR A 281 10.81 -2.63 1.23
CA THR A 281 11.87 -3.29 0.47
C THR A 281 12.83 -2.30 -0.18
N VAL A 282 12.40 -1.07 -0.43
CA VAL A 282 13.33 0.03 -0.71
C VAL A 282 13.98 0.49 0.59
N ILE A 283 15.31 0.64 0.58
CA ILE A 283 16.07 1.14 1.73
C ILE A 283 15.45 2.41 2.30
N ASP A 284 15.51 2.57 3.63
CA ASP A 284 15.04 3.74 4.38
C ASP A 284 13.55 4.10 4.22
N SER A 285 12.75 3.26 3.58
CA SER A 285 11.31 3.43 3.54
C SER A 285 10.61 2.65 4.66
N TYR A 286 9.58 3.22 5.25
CA TYR A 286 8.81 2.58 6.32
C TYR A 286 7.43 3.19 6.49
N TYR A 287 6.56 2.44 7.17
CA TYR A 287 5.26 2.88 7.68
C TYR A 287 5.07 2.36 9.11
N GLN A 288 4.58 3.21 10.00
CA GLN A 288 4.27 2.92 11.39
C GLN A 288 2.86 3.39 11.74
N ARG A 289 2.11 2.59 12.51
CA ARG A 289 0.79 2.96 13.01
C ARG A 289 0.67 2.57 14.49
N TYR A 290 0.16 3.50 15.28
CA TYR A 290 -0.35 3.30 16.61
C TYR A 290 -1.85 3.60 16.58
N GLN A 291 -2.67 2.68 17.02
CA GLN A 291 -4.10 2.83 17.00
C GLN A 291 -4.72 2.38 18.32
N VAL A 292 -5.69 3.13 18.78
CA VAL A 292 -6.60 2.71 19.85
C VAL A 292 -8.02 2.82 19.35
N ARG A 293 -8.87 1.86 19.75
CA ARG A 293 -10.26 1.79 19.37
C ARG A 293 -11.12 1.45 20.55
N ALA A 294 -12.27 2.12 20.64
CA ALA A 294 -13.34 1.81 21.55
C ALA A 294 -14.63 1.62 20.75
N ASN A 295 -15.36 0.56 21.08
CA ASN A 295 -16.68 0.30 20.56
C ASN A 295 -17.52 -0.13 21.77
N THR A 296 -18.40 0.76 22.25
CA THR A 296 -19.22 0.47 23.41
C THR A 296 -20.70 0.76 23.11
N SER A 297 -21.57 0.05 23.78
CA SER A 297 -23.00 0.30 23.74
C SER A 297 -23.64 -0.02 25.07
N PHE A 298 -24.64 0.79 25.47
CA PHE A 298 -25.33 0.70 26.73
C PHE A 298 -26.84 0.80 26.55
N ASN A 299 -27.57 -0.08 27.22
CA ASN A 299 -29.00 0.02 27.40
C ASN A 299 -29.27 0.95 28.61
N VAL A 300 -29.43 2.26 28.35
CA VAL A 300 -29.67 3.28 29.39
C VAL A 300 -31.05 3.08 30.02
N ARG A 301 -32.00 2.67 29.20
CA ARG A 301 -33.36 2.26 29.55
C ARG A 301 -33.80 1.12 28.62
N ASP A 302 -34.85 0.45 28.93
CA ASP A 302 -35.39 -0.62 28.07
C ASP A 302 -35.74 -0.12 26.67
N TRP A 303 -36.10 1.16 26.56
CA TRP A 303 -36.44 1.85 25.31
C TRP A 303 -35.32 2.72 24.74
N LEU A 304 -34.18 2.91 25.44
CA LEU A 304 -33.09 3.80 25.01
C LEU A 304 -31.74 3.11 25.05
N ARG A 305 -31.10 3.00 23.88
CA ARG A 305 -29.76 2.49 23.69
C ARG A 305 -28.86 3.61 23.17
N VAL A 306 -27.64 3.69 23.66
CA VAL A 306 -26.61 4.62 23.20
C VAL A 306 -25.29 3.88 23.00
N GLY A 307 -24.43 4.41 22.14
CA GLY A 307 -23.09 3.85 21.98
C GLY A 307 -22.18 4.72 21.13
N GLU A 308 -20.95 4.31 21.11
CA GLU A 308 -19.94 4.90 20.24
C GLU A 308 -19.10 3.83 19.56
N ASN A 309 -18.51 4.23 18.43
CA ASN A 309 -17.44 3.53 17.74
C ASN A 309 -16.37 4.57 17.42
N LEU A 310 -15.32 4.65 18.22
CA LEU A 310 -14.29 5.65 18.07
C LEU A 310 -12.93 4.99 17.86
N THR A 311 -12.19 5.49 16.88
CA THR A 311 -10.84 5.09 16.58
C THR A 311 -9.95 6.33 16.55
N TYR A 312 -8.85 6.29 17.26
CA TYR A 312 -7.74 7.21 17.09
C TYR A 312 -6.55 6.47 16.52
N ALA A 313 -5.96 7.02 15.46
CA ALA A 313 -4.77 6.47 14.83
C ALA A 313 -3.72 7.56 14.65
N PHE A 314 -2.51 7.28 15.09
CA PHE A 314 -1.30 8.03 14.75
C PHE A 314 -0.49 7.21 13.76
N THR A 315 -0.14 7.80 12.62
CA THR A 315 0.73 7.16 11.62
C THR A 315 1.97 8.01 11.37
N LYS A 316 3.06 7.32 11.07
CA LYS A 316 4.31 7.91 10.63
C LYS A 316 4.84 7.12 9.45
N ASP A 317 5.11 7.80 8.34
CA ASP A 317 5.67 7.19 7.15
C ASP A 317 6.69 8.13 6.49
N ASN A 318 7.69 7.53 5.90
CA ASN A 318 8.52 8.21 4.94
C ASN A 318 8.16 7.62 3.56
N GLY A 319 7.07 8.15 3.00
CA GLY A 319 6.48 7.61 1.79
C GLY A 319 7.40 7.75 0.58
N LEU A 320 7.56 6.66 -0.16
CA LEU A 320 8.10 6.74 -1.50
C LEU A 320 7.09 7.48 -2.38
N SER A 321 7.52 8.52 -3.07
CA SER A 321 6.67 9.16 -4.06
C SER A 321 6.42 8.15 -5.19
N ALA A 322 5.20 7.64 -5.24
CA ALA A 322 4.77 6.76 -6.34
C ALA A 322 4.35 7.55 -7.60
N ASN A 323 4.17 8.86 -7.43
CA ASN A 323 3.56 9.72 -8.45
C ASN A 323 4.61 10.49 -9.24
N GLY A 324 5.22 9.86 -10.21
CA GLY A 324 6.12 10.52 -11.15
C GLY A 324 7.43 9.76 -11.36
N ALA A 325 7.87 9.73 -12.60
CA ALA A 325 9.06 8.97 -12.99
C ALA A 325 10.33 9.47 -12.29
N GLU A 326 10.39 10.75 -11.90
CA GLU A 326 11.60 11.34 -11.32
C GLU A 326 11.67 11.26 -9.80
N SER A 327 10.54 11.10 -9.14
CA SER A 327 10.48 10.98 -7.68
C SER A 327 10.43 9.52 -7.19
N ASN A 328 10.15 8.57 -8.09
CA ASN A 328 10.10 7.16 -7.75
C ASN A 328 11.51 6.53 -7.85
N PRO A 329 12.09 6.01 -6.76
CA PRO A 329 13.42 5.42 -6.78
C PRO A 329 13.54 4.24 -7.74
N TYR A 330 12.51 3.44 -7.89
CA TYR A 330 12.52 2.33 -8.85
C TYR A 330 12.62 2.77 -10.30
N SER A 331 12.12 3.96 -10.66
CA SER A 331 12.26 4.46 -12.02
C SER A 331 13.72 4.77 -12.39
N TRP A 332 14.55 5.05 -11.40
CA TRP A 332 15.97 5.30 -11.61
C TRP A 332 16.80 4.02 -11.77
N THR A 333 16.33 2.87 -11.28
CA THR A 333 17.09 1.61 -11.37
C THR A 333 17.34 1.15 -12.80
N TYR A 334 16.45 1.48 -13.75
CA TYR A 334 16.60 1.17 -15.17
C TYR A 334 17.02 2.35 -16.02
N ARG A 335 17.00 3.58 -15.47
CA ARG A 335 17.42 4.81 -16.16
C ARG A 335 18.85 5.19 -15.86
N ALA A 336 19.31 4.91 -14.64
CA ALA A 336 20.67 5.20 -14.23
C ALA A 336 21.67 4.34 -15.02
N SER A 337 22.80 4.95 -15.37
CA SER A 337 23.87 4.26 -16.09
C SER A 337 24.55 3.23 -15.19
N PRO A 338 24.62 1.95 -15.58
CA PRO A 338 25.19 0.90 -14.75
C PRO A 338 26.69 1.06 -14.52
N TRP A 339 27.42 1.73 -15.43
CA TRP A 339 28.86 1.98 -15.27
C TRP A 339 29.21 3.03 -14.22
N VAL A 340 28.23 3.74 -13.66
CA VAL A 340 28.45 4.66 -12.55
C VAL A 340 28.22 3.91 -11.23
N PRO A 341 29.16 3.94 -10.27
CA PRO A 341 28.98 3.31 -8.97
C PRO A 341 28.06 4.14 -8.04
N VAL A 342 27.67 3.56 -6.92
CA VAL A 342 26.94 4.30 -5.88
C VAL A 342 27.79 5.42 -5.29
N TYR A 343 29.08 5.14 -5.07
CA TYR A 343 30.04 6.07 -4.45
C TYR A 343 31.25 6.33 -5.34
N ASP A 344 31.79 7.54 -5.23
CA ASP A 344 33.08 7.90 -5.82
C ASP A 344 34.26 7.38 -4.99
N ILE A 345 35.49 7.68 -5.42
CA ILE A 345 36.70 7.19 -4.74
C ILE A 345 36.87 7.71 -3.31
N ALA A 346 36.24 8.82 -2.95
CA ALA A 346 36.28 9.41 -1.62
C ALA A 346 35.04 9.07 -0.76
N GLY A 347 34.14 8.22 -1.28
CA GLY A 347 32.92 7.80 -0.55
C GLY A 347 31.76 8.78 -0.65
N ASN A 348 31.82 9.80 -1.49
CA ASN A 348 30.70 10.64 -1.80
C ASN A 348 29.77 9.97 -2.82
N PHE A 349 28.49 10.30 -2.81
CA PHE A 349 27.57 9.75 -3.79
C PHE A 349 27.93 10.16 -5.22
N ALA A 350 28.22 9.18 -6.07
CA ALA A 350 28.42 9.38 -7.49
C ALA A 350 27.07 9.64 -8.19
N GLY A 351 27.10 10.27 -9.35
CA GLY A 351 25.89 10.59 -10.09
C GLY A 351 26.16 11.09 -11.50
N SER A 352 25.26 11.90 -12.05
CA SER A 352 25.32 12.43 -13.43
C SER A 352 26.39 13.50 -13.65
N LYS A 353 27.28 13.75 -12.70
CA LYS A 353 28.39 14.70 -12.84
C LYS A 353 29.43 14.28 -13.88
N PHE A 354 29.54 12.99 -14.17
CA PHE A 354 30.44 12.46 -15.17
C PHE A 354 29.85 12.67 -16.56
N SER A 355 30.51 13.44 -17.40
CA SER A 355 30.00 13.77 -18.74
C SER A 355 29.69 12.52 -19.55
N GLY A 356 28.58 12.52 -20.27
CA GLY A 356 28.17 11.40 -21.11
C GLY A 356 27.55 10.21 -20.39
N THR A 357 27.28 10.32 -19.07
CA THR A 357 26.61 9.26 -18.30
C THR A 357 25.08 9.42 -18.25
N GLY A 358 24.55 10.46 -18.89
CA GLY A 358 23.13 10.79 -18.89
C GLY A 358 22.71 11.65 -17.70
N ASN A 359 21.47 12.13 -17.73
CA ASN A 359 20.88 12.88 -16.64
C ASN A 359 20.08 11.94 -15.76
N PHE A 360 20.68 11.46 -14.69
CA PHE A 360 20.00 10.62 -13.69
C PHE A 360 20.34 11.09 -12.28
N GLN A 361 19.48 10.71 -11.35
CA GLN A 361 19.72 10.89 -9.92
C GLN A 361 20.17 9.54 -9.35
N ASN A 362 21.21 9.57 -8.51
CA ASN A 362 21.60 8.39 -7.76
C ASN A 362 20.48 8.00 -6.79
N PRO A 363 19.80 6.86 -7.01
CA PRO A 363 18.60 6.52 -6.25
C PRO A 363 18.91 6.19 -4.79
N VAL A 364 20.09 5.66 -4.50
CA VAL A 364 20.55 5.40 -3.14
C VAL A 364 20.77 6.70 -2.40
N ALA A 365 21.44 7.68 -3.04
CA ALA A 365 21.61 9.01 -2.45
C ALA A 365 20.28 9.68 -2.11
N ASN A 366 19.30 9.56 -3.01
CA ASN A 366 17.97 10.09 -2.77
C ASN A 366 17.32 9.48 -1.52
N GLN A 367 17.38 8.16 -1.37
CA GLN A 367 16.78 7.48 -0.23
C GLN A 367 17.48 7.85 1.08
N VAL A 368 18.81 7.79 1.11
CA VAL A 368 19.60 8.12 2.31
C VAL A 368 19.41 9.57 2.74
N ARG A 369 19.33 10.51 1.80
CA ARG A 369 19.10 11.94 2.11
C ARG A 369 17.68 12.23 2.58
N ASN A 370 16.71 11.43 2.13
CA ASN A 370 15.30 11.59 2.49
C ASN A 370 14.85 10.72 3.66
N LYS A 371 15.73 9.91 4.26
CA LYS A 371 15.35 9.00 5.36
C LYS A 371 14.67 9.67 6.55
N ASP A 372 15.02 10.94 6.83
CA ASP A 372 14.49 11.73 7.92
C ASP A 372 13.30 12.63 7.50
N ASN A 373 12.93 12.63 6.22
CA ASN A 373 11.73 13.28 5.72
C ASN A 373 10.53 12.34 5.92
N TYR A 374 9.73 12.62 6.91
CA TYR A 374 8.57 11.80 7.23
C TYR A 374 7.30 12.63 7.36
N TYR A 375 6.18 12.00 7.09
CA TYR A 375 4.86 12.53 7.35
C TYR A 375 4.28 11.88 8.59
N THR A 376 3.62 12.68 9.40
CA THR A 376 2.82 12.20 10.52
C THR A 376 1.37 12.59 10.30
N ARG A 377 0.45 11.69 10.63
CA ARG A 377 -0.98 11.95 10.55
C ARG A 377 -1.64 11.49 11.83
N ASN A 378 -2.57 12.32 12.32
CA ASN A 378 -3.47 11.97 13.40
C ASN A 378 -4.87 11.88 12.82
N ARG A 379 -5.55 10.76 13.01
CA ARG A 379 -6.93 10.60 12.56
C ARG A 379 -7.83 10.20 13.71
N ILE A 380 -8.93 10.91 13.87
CA ILE A 380 -10.07 10.53 14.72
C ILE A 380 -11.20 10.15 13.78
N PHE A 381 -11.65 8.92 13.87
CA PHE A 381 -12.72 8.39 13.04
C PHE A 381 -13.72 7.63 13.89
N GLY A 382 -15.00 7.84 13.62
CA GLY A 382 -16.05 7.05 14.29
C GLY A 382 -17.36 7.78 14.41
N ASN A 383 -18.21 7.33 15.35
CA ASN A 383 -19.52 7.88 15.56
C ASN A 383 -20.00 7.73 17.00
N LEU A 384 -20.95 8.60 17.35
CA LEU A 384 -21.85 8.48 18.49
C LEU A 384 -23.24 8.20 17.95
N TRP A 385 -23.92 7.23 18.51
CA TRP A 385 -25.26 6.88 18.08
C TRP A 385 -26.22 6.70 19.25
N ALA A 386 -27.52 6.94 19.00
CA ALA A 386 -28.60 6.65 19.93
C ALA A 386 -29.78 6.03 19.20
N GLU A 387 -30.42 5.08 19.84
CA GLU A 387 -31.65 4.42 19.39
C GLU A 387 -32.70 4.52 20.49
N ALA A 388 -33.89 4.99 20.12
CA ALA A 388 -35.02 5.08 21.02
C ALA A 388 -36.24 4.34 20.43
N ASP A 389 -36.75 3.36 21.14
CA ASP A 389 -37.99 2.68 20.78
C ASP A 389 -39.18 3.56 21.24
N ILE A 390 -39.73 4.33 20.29
CA ILE A 390 -40.82 5.28 20.55
C ILE A 390 -42.11 4.53 20.78
N PHE A 391 -42.32 3.48 19.97
CA PHE A 391 -43.44 2.53 20.11
C PHE A 391 -42.91 1.12 19.85
N LYS A 392 -43.75 0.10 20.11
CA LYS A 392 -43.37 -1.30 19.95
C LYS A 392 -42.75 -1.63 18.56
N ASP A 393 -43.22 -0.97 17.51
CA ASP A 393 -42.83 -1.21 16.13
C ASP A 393 -42.16 0.01 15.48
N LEU A 394 -41.76 1.02 16.26
CA LEU A 394 -41.11 2.24 15.76
C LEU A 394 -39.89 2.58 16.60
N THR A 395 -38.73 2.40 15.99
CA THR A 395 -37.42 2.80 16.55
C THR A 395 -36.90 4.02 15.84
N PHE A 396 -36.56 5.06 16.58
CA PHE A 396 -35.81 6.22 16.07
C PHE A 396 -34.33 6.01 16.33
N ARG A 397 -33.51 6.18 15.26
CA ARG A 397 -32.06 6.11 15.36
C ARG A 397 -31.44 7.41 14.89
N THR A 398 -30.48 7.92 15.65
CA THR A 398 -29.61 9.03 15.26
C THR A 398 -28.17 8.63 15.34
N ASN A 399 -27.35 9.18 14.42
CA ASN A 399 -25.95 8.87 14.31
C ASN A 399 -25.16 10.15 13.97
N PHE A 400 -24.17 10.48 14.80
CA PHE A 400 -23.26 11.60 14.58
C PHE A 400 -21.86 11.05 14.27
N GLY A 401 -21.44 11.18 13.00
CA GLY A 401 -20.14 10.71 12.51
C GLY A 401 -19.06 11.79 12.57
N ILE A 402 -17.85 11.36 12.83
CA ILE A 402 -16.62 12.18 12.82
C ILE A 402 -15.57 11.50 11.94
N ASP A 403 -14.95 12.25 11.03
CA ASP A 403 -13.74 11.88 10.28
C ASP A 403 -12.83 13.10 10.22
N TYR A 404 -11.86 13.17 11.11
CA TYR A 404 -10.91 14.27 11.22
C TYR A 404 -9.49 13.75 11.07
N THR A 405 -8.74 14.36 10.16
CA THR A 405 -7.32 14.04 9.89
C THR A 405 -6.50 15.32 9.91
N ASN A 406 -5.36 15.29 10.62
CA ASN A 406 -4.37 16.38 10.69
C ASN A 406 -2.97 15.81 10.50
#